data_80392d0bb2688a9047e2d6185b79e0c2
#
_entry.id   80392d0bb2688a9047e2d6185b79e0c2
#
_cell.length_a   1.000
_cell.length_b   1.000
_cell.length_c   1.000
_cell.angle_alpha   90.00
_cell.angle_beta   90.00
_cell.angle_gamma   90.00
#
_symmetry.space_group_name_H-M   'P 1'
#
loop_
_entity.id
_entity.type
_entity.pdbx_description
1 polymer ?
#
loop_
_entity_poly.entity_id
_entity_poly.type
_entity_poly.pdbx_seq_one_letter_code
_entity_poly.pdbx_strand_id
1 'polypeptide(L)'
;MGPFPMSEQCEYILVAVDYVSKWVEALPCVAADTRSSKRMFQETIFLCFGVLRVVISDGGSHFIDKTFKKCLSELGVDHRVATPYHPQTSGQAETSNKQIKNILQKTVNAMGKGWKSKLPEALWAYRTAYKTLIGMTPYQLVYGKTCHLPVELEFKSHWAVKRWNMDLQSAGIKRHRDISN
;
A
#
# COMPACT_ATOMS: atom_id res chain seq x y z
N MET A 1 0.83 3.94 11.71
CA MET A 1 -0.61 4.26 11.79
C MET A 1 -1.21 3.64 13.04
N GLY A 2 -2.12 4.31 13.72
CA GLY A 2 -2.83 3.80 14.93
C GLY A 2 -3.04 4.93 15.93
N PRO A 3 -3.57 4.62 17.15
CA PRO A 3 -4.06 3.29 17.50
C PRO A 3 -5.35 2.89 16.77
N PHE A 4 -5.46 1.60 16.44
CA PHE A 4 -6.67 0.95 15.93
C PHE A 4 -7.36 0.18 17.09
N PRO A 5 -8.63 -0.22 16.95
CA PRO A 5 -9.24 -1.18 17.86
C PRO A 5 -8.37 -2.43 17.94
N MET A 6 -8.18 -2.96 19.16
CA MET A 6 -7.33 -4.13 19.39
C MET A 6 -7.75 -5.32 18.52
N SER A 7 -6.80 -5.87 17.76
CA SER A 7 -6.99 -7.06 16.94
C SER A 7 -5.79 -7.98 17.10
N GLU A 8 -5.99 -9.16 17.69
CA GLU A 8 -4.95 -10.15 17.95
C GLU A 8 -3.69 -9.51 18.57
N GLN A 9 -3.88 -8.78 19.67
CA GLN A 9 -2.86 -8.05 20.43
C GLN A 9 -2.17 -6.90 19.67
N CYS A 10 -2.62 -6.54 18.48
CA CYS A 10 -2.06 -5.44 17.70
C CYS A 10 -2.99 -4.23 17.71
N GLU A 11 -2.42 -3.03 17.82
CA GLU A 11 -3.11 -1.74 17.78
C GLU A 11 -2.49 -0.78 16.75
N TYR A 12 -1.33 -1.13 16.20
CA TYR A 12 -0.61 -0.28 15.26
C TYR A 12 -0.26 -1.03 13.98
N ILE A 13 -0.09 -0.27 12.91
CA ILE A 13 0.44 -0.74 11.63
C ILE A 13 1.63 0.14 11.28
N LEU A 14 2.82 -0.44 11.14
CA LEU A 14 3.94 0.20 10.48
C LEU A 14 3.78 0.06 8.98
N VAL A 15 4.06 1.11 8.23
CA VAL A 15 3.91 1.15 6.78
C VAL A 15 5.18 1.68 6.15
N ALA A 16 5.66 1.01 5.13
CA ALA A 16 6.71 1.50 4.25
C ALA A 16 6.16 1.57 2.82
N VAL A 17 6.50 2.65 2.12
CA VAL A 17 6.07 2.92 0.75
C VAL A 17 7.30 3.11 -0.11
N ASP A 18 7.41 2.36 -1.20
CA ASP A 18 8.41 2.65 -2.21
C ASP A 18 8.01 3.89 -3.03
N TYR A 19 8.93 4.85 -3.08
CA TYR A 19 8.66 6.16 -3.69
C TYR A 19 8.36 6.08 -5.18
N VAL A 20 8.96 5.14 -5.88
CA VAL A 20 8.83 4.98 -7.34
C VAL A 20 7.58 4.17 -7.69
N SER A 21 7.53 2.92 -7.25
CA SER A 21 6.48 1.98 -7.62
C SER A 21 5.16 2.19 -6.86
N LYS A 22 5.17 2.98 -5.78
CA LYS A 22 4.05 3.10 -4.83
C LYS A 22 3.71 1.77 -4.15
N TRP A 23 4.61 0.80 -4.23
CA TRP A 23 4.46 -0.45 -3.51
C TRP A 23 4.45 -0.21 -2.01
N VAL A 24 3.61 -0.91 -1.30
CA VAL A 24 3.47 -0.78 0.16
C VAL A 24 3.71 -2.10 0.84
N GLU A 25 4.56 -2.08 1.85
CA GLU A 25 4.65 -3.11 2.87
C GLU A 25 4.07 -2.60 4.18
N ALA A 26 3.42 -3.48 4.93
CA ALA A 26 2.84 -3.13 6.22
C ALA A 26 2.97 -4.27 7.22
N LEU A 27 3.33 -3.92 8.45
CA LEU A 27 3.52 -4.85 9.56
C LEU A 27 2.58 -4.48 10.71
N PRO A 28 1.66 -5.38 11.12
CA PRO A 28 0.89 -5.18 12.33
C PRO A 28 1.78 -5.34 13.56
N CYS A 29 1.66 -4.44 14.53
CA CYS A 29 2.46 -4.44 15.75
C CYS A 29 1.65 -4.02 16.98
N VAL A 30 2.11 -4.45 18.15
CA VAL A 30 1.53 -4.09 19.45
C VAL A 30 1.75 -2.61 19.74
N ALA A 31 2.96 -2.13 19.46
CA ALA A 31 3.36 -0.74 19.63
C ALA A 31 4.21 -0.29 18.43
N ALA A 32 4.18 1.01 18.15
CA ALA A 32 5.08 1.62 17.17
C ALA A 32 6.43 1.89 17.86
N ASP A 33 7.24 0.86 18.02
CA ASP A 33 8.53 0.88 18.69
C ASP A 33 9.70 0.58 17.76
N THR A 34 10.92 0.78 18.26
CA THR A 34 12.17 0.54 17.52
C THR A 34 12.31 -0.93 17.11
N ARG A 35 11.84 -1.87 17.95
CA ARG A 35 11.91 -3.31 17.68
C ARG A 35 11.04 -3.67 16.48
N SER A 36 9.81 -3.18 16.44
CA SER A 36 8.89 -3.39 15.32
C SER A 36 9.41 -2.77 14.03
N SER A 37 10.04 -1.57 14.12
CA SER A 37 10.67 -0.92 12.97
C SER A 37 11.84 -1.73 12.41
N LYS A 38 12.75 -2.20 13.26
CA LYS A 38 13.86 -3.09 12.84
C LYS A 38 13.35 -4.36 12.19
N ARG A 39 12.35 -5.02 12.81
CA ARG A 39 11.74 -6.23 12.29
C ARG A 39 11.16 -6.02 10.89
N MET A 40 10.43 -4.92 10.67
CA MET A 40 9.87 -4.59 9.37
C MET A 40 10.96 -4.47 8.29
N PHE A 41 12.04 -3.76 8.59
CA PHE A 41 13.11 -3.58 7.61
C PHE A 41 13.89 -4.88 7.38
N GLN A 42 14.31 -5.58 8.44
CA GLN A 42 15.14 -6.77 8.33
C GLN A 42 14.37 -7.97 7.77
N GLU A 43 13.15 -8.26 8.28
CA GLU A 43 12.41 -9.47 7.95
C GLU A 43 11.47 -9.31 6.75
N THR A 44 11.11 -8.08 6.38
CA THR A 44 10.19 -7.85 5.26
C THR A 44 10.88 -7.14 4.10
N ILE A 45 11.45 -5.97 4.35
CA ILE A 45 11.92 -5.12 3.25
C ILE A 45 13.23 -5.67 2.67
N PHE A 46 14.25 -5.88 3.51
CA PHE A 46 15.57 -6.30 3.01
C PHE A 46 15.58 -7.72 2.45
N LEU A 47 14.75 -8.62 2.97
CA LEU A 47 14.63 -9.97 2.45
C LEU A 47 13.92 -10.01 1.09
N CYS A 48 12.94 -9.15 0.85
CA CYS A 48 12.16 -9.15 -0.38
C CYS A 48 12.77 -8.28 -1.49
N PHE A 49 13.39 -7.15 -1.12
CA PHE A 49 13.80 -6.12 -2.07
C PHE A 49 15.31 -5.80 -2.01
N GLY A 50 16.04 -6.44 -1.11
CA GLY A 50 17.44 -6.14 -0.87
C GLY A 50 17.66 -4.88 -0.03
N VAL A 51 18.92 -4.48 0.12
CA VAL A 51 19.31 -3.32 0.93
C VAL A 51 18.99 -2.04 0.15
N LEU A 52 18.23 -1.15 0.77
CA LEU A 52 17.83 0.13 0.20
C LEU A 52 18.98 1.13 0.21
N ARG A 53 18.98 2.08 -0.73
CA ARG A 53 19.96 3.19 -0.72
C ARG A 53 19.59 4.26 0.29
N VAL A 54 18.31 4.58 0.40
CA VAL A 54 17.80 5.67 1.24
C VAL A 54 16.50 5.24 1.90
N VAL A 55 16.35 5.55 3.18
CA VAL A 55 15.10 5.45 3.93
C VAL A 55 14.73 6.83 4.44
N ILE A 56 13.50 7.26 4.17
CA ILE A 56 12.95 8.52 4.68
C ILE A 56 11.85 8.16 5.67
N SER A 57 11.98 8.65 6.90
CA SER A 57 10.96 8.46 7.94
C SER A 57 10.42 9.79 8.45
N ASP A 58 9.29 9.73 9.13
CA ASP A 58 8.85 10.85 9.96
C ASP A 58 9.71 10.98 11.22
N GLY A 59 9.41 12.02 12.05
CA GLY A 59 10.10 12.27 13.31
C GLY A 59 9.67 11.35 14.47
N GLY A 60 9.05 10.20 14.19
CA GLY A 60 8.64 9.25 15.22
C GLY A 60 9.84 8.73 16.03
N SER A 61 9.68 8.65 17.35
CA SER A 61 10.75 8.23 18.27
C SER A 61 11.37 6.88 17.91
N HIS A 62 10.57 5.97 17.38
CA HIS A 62 11.00 4.62 16.95
C HIS A 62 11.88 4.61 15.70
N PHE A 63 11.89 5.68 14.89
CA PHE A 63 12.79 5.86 13.76
C PHE A 63 14.02 6.70 14.09
N ILE A 64 13.92 7.60 15.10
CA ILE A 64 15.02 8.46 15.52
C ILE A 64 15.99 7.73 16.45
N ASP A 65 15.56 6.63 17.05
CA ASP A 65 16.33 5.83 17.99
C ASP A 65 17.71 5.43 17.46
N LYS A 66 18.72 5.50 18.33
CA LYS A 66 20.12 5.19 17.99
C LYS A 66 20.29 3.77 17.46
N THR A 67 19.52 2.81 18.00
CA THR A 67 19.60 1.40 17.62
C THR A 67 19.08 1.17 16.21
N PHE A 68 18.01 1.87 15.82
CA PHE A 68 17.48 1.82 14.46
C PHE A 68 18.45 2.47 13.47
N LYS A 69 18.95 3.67 13.77
CA LYS A 69 19.93 4.36 12.94
C LYS A 69 21.20 3.54 12.76
N LYS A 70 21.73 2.92 13.83
CA LYS A 70 22.88 2.05 13.77
C LYS A 70 22.64 0.86 12.82
N CYS A 71 21.48 0.20 12.95
CA CYS A 71 21.09 -0.91 12.08
C CYS A 71 21.09 -0.54 10.60
N LEU A 72 20.59 0.64 10.24
CA LEU A 72 20.59 1.11 8.86
C LEU A 72 22.00 1.49 8.38
N SER A 73 22.78 2.15 9.23
CA SER A 73 24.14 2.57 8.88
C SER A 73 25.11 1.39 8.68
N GLU A 74 24.97 0.32 9.45
CA GLU A 74 25.75 -0.92 9.29
C GLU A 74 25.51 -1.60 7.93
N LEU A 75 24.32 -1.36 7.32
CA LEU A 75 23.97 -1.84 6.00
C LEU A 75 24.23 -0.82 4.89
N GLY A 76 24.83 0.33 5.22
CA GLY A 76 25.09 1.41 4.25
C GLY A 76 23.86 2.16 3.78
N VAL A 77 22.74 2.10 4.52
CA VAL A 77 21.49 2.78 4.20
C VAL A 77 21.52 4.22 4.72
N ASP A 78 21.31 5.20 3.84
CA ASP A 78 21.19 6.61 4.22
C ASP A 78 19.81 6.86 4.84
N HIS A 79 19.76 7.19 6.11
CA HIS A 79 18.51 7.46 6.83
C HIS A 79 18.26 8.96 6.96
N ARG A 80 17.19 9.43 6.36
CA ARG A 80 16.74 10.82 6.41
C ARG A 80 15.45 10.96 7.17
N VAL A 81 15.37 11.97 8.02
CA VAL A 81 14.14 12.30 8.74
C VAL A 81 13.46 13.44 8.01
N ALA A 82 12.18 13.24 7.65
CA ALA A 82 11.39 14.27 7.02
C ALA A 82 11.18 15.44 8.00
N THR A 83 11.46 16.63 7.55
CA THR A 83 11.20 17.85 8.33
C THR A 83 9.78 18.37 8.05
N PRO A 84 9.12 19.01 9.01
CA PRO A 84 7.79 19.60 8.81
C PRO A 84 7.71 20.62 7.66
N TYR A 85 8.86 21.20 7.28
CA TYR A 85 8.96 22.20 6.22
C TYR A 85 8.93 21.63 4.79
N HIS A 86 9.06 20.31 4.62
CA HIS A 86 9.00 19.63 3.33
C HIS A 86 7.93 18.54 3.32
N PRO A 87 6.64 18.90 3.27
CA PRO A 87 5.51 17.94 3.33
C PRO A 87 5.48 16.99 2.14
N GLN A 88 6.15 17.32 1.03
CA GLN A 88 6.24 16.42 -0.13
C GLN A 88 6.96 15.10 0.17
N THR A 89 7.84 15.10 1.15
CA THR A 89 8.67 13.93 1.50
C THR A 89 7.87 12.87 2.26
N SER A 90 6.89 13.28 3.09
CA SER A 90 5.99 12.37 3.84
C SER A 90 4.63 12.18 3.14
N GLY A 91 4.26 13.06 2.22
CA GLY A 91 2.93 13.10 1.60
C GLY A 91 2.53 11.78 0.90
N GLN A 92 3.49 11.03 0.36
CA GLN A 92 3.20 9.73 -0.24
C GLN A 92 2.86 8.66 0.80
N ALA A 93 3.60 8.64 1.91
CA ALA A 93 3.31 7.73 3.02
C ALA A 93 1.95 8.05 3.64
N GLU A 94 1.64 9.33 3.85
CA GLU A 94 0.36 9.79 4.37
C GLU A 94 -0.81 9.41 3.45
N THR A 95 -0.66 9.63 2.15
CA THR A 95 -1.67 9.25 1.14
C THR A 95 -1.90 7.75 1.12
N SER A 96 -0.83 6.96 1.15
CA SER A 96 -0.90 5.50 1.20
C SER A 96 -1.54 5.00 2.49
N ASN A 97 -1.17 5.60 3.62
CA ASN A 97 -1.77 5.33 4.93
C ASN A 97 -3.29 5.57 4.91
N LYS A 98 -3.73 6.70 4.35
CA LYS A 98 -5.14 7.03 4.21
C LYS A 98 -5.88 6.03 3.32
N GLN A 99 -5.29 5.63 2.20
CA GLN A 99 -5.89 4.65 1.30
C GLN A 99 -6.02 3.28 1.97
N ILE A 100 -4.97 2.78 2.62
CA ILE A 100 -5.00 1.49 3.34
C ILE A 100 -6.03 1.53 4.47
N LYS A 101 -6.06 2.60 5.25
CA LYS A 101 -7.07 2.80 6.30
C LYS A 101 -8.49 2.73 5.74
N ASN A 102 -8.75 3.40 4.61
CA ASN A 102 -10.06 3.39 3.96
C ASN A 102 -10.44 1.98 3.45
N ILE A 103 -9.49 1.23 2.90
CA ILE A 103 -9.72 -0.16 2.47
C ILE A 103 -10.06 -1.02 3.69
N LEU A 104 -9.26 -0.95 4.76
CA LEU A 104 -9.52 -1.68 5.99
C LEU A 104 -10.89 -1.35 6.59
N GLN A 105 -11.26 -0.08 6.64
CA GLN A 105 -12.58 0.34 7.15
C GLN A 105 -13.75 -0.27 6.35
N LYS A 106 -13.57 -0.51 5.06
CA LYS A 106 -14.59 -1.14 4.20
C LYS A 106 -14.60 -2.66 4.30
N THR A 107 -13.52 -3.29 4.76
CA THR A 107 -13.38 -4.75 4.83
C THR A 107 -13.62 -5.32 6.21
N VAL A 108 -13.48 -4.52 7.26
CA VAL A 108 -13.81 -4.90 8.65
C VAL A 108 -15.26 -4.56 8.98
N ASN A 109 -15.79 -5.27 9.99
CA ASN A 109 -17.13 -5.02 10.51
C ASN A 109 -17.25 -3.62 11.16
N ALA A 110 -18.48 -3.21 11.49
CA ALA A 110 -18.77 -1.90 12.08
C ALA A 110 -18.02 -1.61 13.39
N MET A 111 -17.58 -2.64 14.13
CA MET A 111 -16.79 -2.49 15.35
C MET A 111 -15.27 -2.31 15.08
N GLY A 112 -14.81 -2.40 13.83
CA GLY A 112 -13.40 -2.30 13.46
C GLY A 112 -12.53 -3.43 14.00
N LYS A 113 -13.12 -4.51 14.53
CA LYS A 113 -12.38 -5.67 15.05
C LYS A 113 -11.95 -6.60 13.91
N GLY A 114 -10.79 -7.27 14.09
CA GLY A 114 -10.29 -8.23 13.11
C GLY A 114 -9.54 -7.61 11.92
N TRP A 115 -9.11 -6.35 12.03
CA TRP A 115 -8.38 -5.68 10.95
C TRP A 115 -7.03 -6.36 10.63
N LYS A 116 -6.39 -6.99 11.62
CA LYS A 116 -5.09 -7.65 11.41
C LYS A 116 -5.19 -8.79 10.40
N SER A 117 -6.20 -9.65 10.50
CA SER A 117 -6.44 -10.73 9.54
C SER A 117 -6.83 -10.21 8.14
N LYS A 118 -7.39 -8.99 8.05
CA LYS A 118 -7.78 -8.34 6.80
C LYS A 118 -6.68 -7.48 6.17
N LEU A 119 -5.59 -7.26 6.87
CA LEU A 119 -4.47 -6.44 6.36
C LEU A 119 -3.86 -7.00 5.07
N PRO A 120 -3.60 -8.31 4.91
CA PRO A 120 -3.09 -8.85 3.64
C PRO A 120 -4.02 -8.59 2.45
N GLU A 121 -5.34 -8.73 2.64
CA GLU A 121 -6.35 -8.45 1.62
C GLU A 121 -6.34 -6.95 1.25
N ALA A 122 -6.24 -6.07 2.24
CA ALA A 122 -6.16 -4.62 2.02
C ALA A 122 -4.89 -4.21 1.27
N LEU A 123 -3.74 -4.81 1.60
CA LEU A 123 -2.50 -4.60 0.87
C LEU A 123 -2.57 -5.11 -0.56
N TRP A 124 -3.19 -6.27 -0.77
CA TRP A 124 -3.43 -6.81 -2.10
C TRP A 124 -4.28 -5.87 -2.94
N ALA A 125 -5.40 -5.41 -2.42
CA ALA A 125 -6.27 -4.43 -3.08
C ALA A 125 -5.52 -3.13 -3.40
N TYR A 126 -4.68 -2.64 -2.49
CA TYR A 126 -3.87 -1.44 -2.72
C TYR A 126 -2.85 -1.64 -3.85
N ARG A 127 -2.11 -2.77 -3.84
CA ARG A 127 -1.04 -3.10 -4.78
C ARG A 127 -1.54 -3.36 -6.19
N THR A 128 -2.77 -3.86 -6.32
CA THR A 128 -3.39 -4.19 -7.61
C THR A 128 -4.31 -3.09 -8.16
N ALA A 129 -4.57 -2.04 -7.39
CA ALA A 129 -5.31 -0.87 -7.86
C ALA A 129 -4.46 0.00 -8.79
N TYR A 130 -5.06 0.45 -9.89
CA TYR A 130 -4.43 1.39 -10.81
C TYR A 130 -4.08 2.71 -10.12
N LYS A 131 -2.87 3.23 -10.37
CA LYS A 131 -2.38 4.50 -9.84
C LYS A 131 -2.09 5.45 -11.00
N THR A 132 -2.86 6.52 -11.10
CA THR A 132 -2.70 7.52 -12.17
C THR A 132 -1.30 8.13 -12.23
N LEU A 133 -0.65 8.30 -11.07
CA LEU A 133 0.69 8.88 -10.97
C LEU A 133 1.79 8.04 -11.64
N ILE A 134 1.62 6.73 -11.72
CA ILE A 134 2.59 5.81 -12.34
C ILE A 134 2.04 5.15 -13.61
N GLY A 135 0.79 5.44 -14.00
CA GLY A 135 0.17 4.92 -15.22
C GLY A 135 -0.12 3.42 -15.21
N MET A 136 0.01 2.75 -14.07
CA MET A 136 -0.21 1.31 -13.93
C MET A 136 -0.48 0.93 -12.45
N THR A 137 -0.58 -0.37 -12.16
CA THR A 137 -0.66 -0.83 -10.78
C THR A 137 0.73 -0.95 -10.17
N PRO A 138 0.91 -0.77 -8.84
CA PRO A 138 2.17 -1.07 -8.15
C PRO A 138 2.65 -2.50 -8.44
N TYR A 139 1.73 -3.45 -8.51
CA TYR A 139 2.03 -4.84 -8.82
C TYR A 139 2.69 -5.01 -10.20
N GLN A 140 2.14 -4.37 -11.22
CA GLN A 140 2.71 -4.42 -12.57
C GLN A 140 4.11 -3.80 -12.63
N LEU A 141 4.33 -2.70 -11.91
CA LEU A 141 5.63 -2.03 -11.91
C LEU A 141 6.71 -2.87 -11.22
N VAL A 142 6.37 -3.57 -10.12
CA VAL A 142 7.32 -4.40 -9.37
C VAL A 142 7.60 -5.73 -10.05
N TYR A 143 6.56 -6.39 -10.60
CA TYR A 143 6.69 -7.76 -11.14
C TYR A 143 6.73 -7.84 -12.67
N GLY A 144 6.52 -6.72 -13.38
CA GLY A 144 6.54 -6.68 -14.84
C GLY A 144 5.37 -7.40 -15.52
N LYS A 145 4.33 -7.79 -14.78
CA LYS A 145 3.17 -8.53 -15.29
C LYS A 145 1.88 -8.07 -14.64
N THR A 146 0.77 -8.28 -15.33
CA THR A 146 -0.57 -8.04 -14.77
C THR A 146 -0.89 -9.02 -13.66
N CYS A 147 -1.62 -8.56 -12.65
CA CYS A 147 -2.15 -9.42 -11.62
C CYS A 147 -3.34 -10.21 -12.17
N HIS A 148 -3.34 -11.51 -11.96
CA HIS A 148 -4.53 -12.31 -12.17
C HIS A 148 -5.48 -12.13 -10.99
N LEU A 149 -6.68 -11.66 -11.28
CA LEU A 149 -7.75 -11.63 -10.28
C LEU A 149 -8.24 -13.06 -10.02
N PRO A 150 -8.74 -13.36 -8.82
CA PRO A 150 -9.47 -14.60 -8.60
C PRO A 150 -10.54 -14.78 -9.67
N VAL A 151 -10.65 -16.00 -10.21
CA VAL A 151 -11.53 -16.35 -11.35
C VAL A 151 -12.97 -15.82 -11.14
N GLU A 152 -13.48 -15.89 -9.92
CA GLU A 152 -14.82 -15.36 -9.60
C GLU A 152 -14.95 -13.85 -9.79
N LEU A 153 -13.91 -13.08 -9.48
CA LEU A 153 -13.91 -11.61 -9.69
C LEU A 153 -13.74 -11.26 -11.17
N GLU A 154 -12.95 -12.04 -11.89
CA GLU A 154 -12.78 -11.89 -13.33
C GLU A 154 -14.09 -12.16 -14.06
N PHE A 155 -14.78 -13.24 -13.72
CA PHE A 155 -16.11 -13.53 -14.26
C PHE A 155 -17.15 -12.46 -13.90
N LYS A 156 -17.19 -12.01 -12.64
CA LYS A 156 -18.12 -10.95 -12.23
C LYS A 156 -17.87 -9.64 -12.95
N SER A 157 -16.64 -9.24 -13.14
CA SER A 157 -16.26 -8.03 -13.91
C SER A 157 -16.61 -8.19 -15.40
N HIS A 158 -16.34 -9.35 -15.99
CA HIS A 158 -16.71 -9.65 -17.37
C HIS A 158 -18.23 -9.61 -17.58
N TRP A 159 -18.98 -10.20 -16.66
CA TRP A 159 -20.46 -10.13 -16.68
C TRP A 159 -20.99 -8.72 -16.51
N ALA A 160 -20.40 -7.90 -15.65
CA ALA A 160 -20.79 -6.51 -15.47
C ALA A 160 -20.55 -5.69 -16.75
N VAL A 161 -19.38 -5.85 -17.39
CA VAL A 161 -19.05 -5.20 -18.66
C VAL A 161 -19.98 -5.68 -19.77
N LYS A 162 -20.25 -6.99 -19.84
CA LYS A 162 -21.19 -7.56 -20.83
C LYS A 162 -22.61 -7.03 -20.62
N ARG A 163 -23.06 -6.88 -19.39
CA ARG A 163 -24.37 -6.33 -19.06
C ARG A 163 -24.49 -4.84 -19.45
N TRP A 164 -23.43 -4.03 -19.28
CA TRP A 164 -23.40 -2.64 -19.73
C TRP A 164 -23.34 -2.51 -21.26
N ASN A 165 -22.74 -3.48 -21.94
CA ASN A 165 -22.68 -3.50 -23.42
C ASN A 165 -23.89 -4.18 -24.06
N MET A 166 -24.83 -4.71 -23.31
CA MET A 166 -26.07 -5.33 -23.86
C MET A 166 -27.13 -4.33 -24.27
N ASP A 167 -26.99 -3.05 -23.93
CA ASP A 167 -27.79 -2.00 -24.52
C ASP A 167 -27.23 -1.63 -25.91
N LEU A 168 -27.61 -2.47 -26.88
CA LEU A 168 -27.08 -2.43 -28.26
C LEU A 168 -27.36 -1.10 -29.01
N GLN A 169 -28.36 -0.35 -28.60
CA GLN A 169 -28.67 0.96 -29.20
C GLN A 169 -27.70 2.05 -28.72
N SER A 170 -27.40 2.10 -27.43
CA SER A 170 -26.45 3.07 -26.89
C SER A 170 -25.00 2.74 -27.24
N ALA A 171 -24.65 1.47 -27.35
CA ALA A 171 -23.32 1.01 -27.79
C ALA A 171 -23.04 1.26 -29.28
N GLY A 172 -24.07 1.15 -30.14
CA GLY A 172 -23.99 1.45 -31.57
C GLY A 172 -23.72 2.94 -31.85
N ILE A 173 -24.38 3.83 -31.13
CA ILE A 173 -24.24 5.28 -31.28
C ILE A 173 -22.85 5.74 -30.79
N LYS A 174 -22.29 5.13 -29.73
CA LYS A 174 -20.94 5.42 -29.26
C LYS A 174 -19.87 4.99 -30.24
N ARG A 175 -19.95 3.78 -30.81
CA ARG A 175 -19.01 3.29 -31.84
C ARG A 175 -19.00 4.15 -33.09
N HIS A 176 -20.16 4.65 -33.53
CA HIS A 176 -20.23 5.55 -34.68
C HIS A 176 -19.56 6.90 -34.43
N ARG A 177 -19.59 7.43 -33.20
CA ARG A 177 -18.89 8.67 -32.84
C ARG A 177 -17.37 8.50 -32.77
N ASP A 178 -16.90 7.34 -32.30
CA ASP A 178 -15.45 7.07 -32.16
C ASP A 178 -14.75 6.75 -33.49
N ILE A 179 -15.52 6.43 -34.54
CA ILE A 179 -15.02 6.18 -35.92
C ILE A 179 -15.04 7.47 -36.77
N SER A 180 -15.80 8.49 -36.34
CA SER A 180 -16.01 9.75 -37.09
C SER A 180 -15.12 10.91 -36.58
N ASN A 181 -14.22 10.68 -35.62
CA ASN A 181 -13.16 11.55 -35.15
C ASN A 181 -11.79 10.90 -35.44
#